data_e00a43af93379d456d74dc7739a11be7
#
_entry.id   e00a43af93379d456d74dc7739a11be7
#
_cell.length_a   1.000
_cell.length_b   1.000
_cell.length_c   1.000
_cell.angle_alpha   90.00
_cell.angle_beta   90.00
_cell.angle_gamma   90.00
#
_symmetry.space_group_name_H-M   'P 1'
#
loop_
_entity.id
_entity.type
_entity.pdbx_description
1 polymer ?
#
loop_
_entity_poly.entity_id
_entity_poly.type
_entity_poly.pdbx_seq_one_letter_code
_entity_poly.pdbx_strand_id
1 'polypeptide(L)'
;DLVKKGAVSDLMDAGAIIRTAFCGPCFGAGDTPCNNGLSIRHTTRNFPNREGSKPGNGQMAAVALMDARSIAATAANGGKLTSAWELDCWNDIPEYEFDDKSYKNRVYQGYGKAEEEKALVYGPNIKDWPEMSPLTDNILLKVCSKIMDPVTTTDELIPSGETSSYRSNPLGLAEFTLSRRDPEYVGRTKKVDQLEKARVAAGEEKELALEPDLANVFAAIRTIAGNEHVSVKDTEVGSMVYAVKPGDGSAREQAASCQRVIGGLANICKEYATKRYRSNVMNWGMLPFQMEAEPDFEVGDYIYVPGVRKALDGDLSSIKAYVLGNGKAVKNQIKELDLYIADMTPEERAIVKAGCLINYNRSRH
;
A
#
# COMPACT_ATOMS: atom_id res chain seq x y z
N ASP A 1 32.23 18.36 -1.24
CA ASP A 1 33.63 17.88 -1.13
C ASP A 1 34.13 17.31 -2.44
N LEU A 2 33.50 16.29 -3.04
CA LEU A 2 33.95 15.68 -4.30
C LEU A 2 34.09 16.66 -5.47
N VAL A 3 33.21 17.67 -5.55
CA VAL A 3 33.31 18.74 -6.55
C VAL A 3 34.54 19.61 -6.29
N LYS A 4 34.80 19.99 -5.02
CA LYS A 4 35.96 20.82 -4.64
C LYS A 4 37.29 20.14 -4.88
N LYS A 5 37.33 18.81 -4.75
CA LYS A 5 38.52 17.96 -4.96
C LYS A 5 38.75 17.55 -6.39
N GLY A 6 37.89 17.94 -7.34
CA GLY A 6 38.00 17.59 -8.75
C GLY A 6 37.42 16.19 -9.12
N ALA A 7 37.11 15.35 -8.14
CA ALA A 7 36.67 13.98 -8.41
C ALA A 7 35.42 13.88 -9.32
N VAL A 8 34.51 14.85 -9.22
CA VAL A 8 33.33 14.92 -10.11
C VAL A 8 33.74 15.23 -11.54
N SER A 9 34.73 16.14 -11.73
CA SER A 9 35.28 16.48 -13.04
C SER A 9 35.93 15.27 -13.68
N ASP A 10 36.79 14.56 -12.93
CA ASP A 10 37.50 13.38 -13.41
C ASP A 10 36.53 12.25 -13.84
N LEU A 11 35.46 12.05 -13.06
CA LEU A 11 34.42 11.07 -13.41
C LEU A 11 33.67 11.47 -14.69
N MET A 12 33.36 12.75 -14.86
CA MET A 12 32.67 13.24 -16.07
C MET A 12 33.59 13.14 -17.31
N ASP A 13 34.86 13.46 -17.16
CA ASP A 13 35.87 13.30 -18.24
C ASP A 13 36.02 11.82 -18.64
N ALA A 14 35.88 10.90 -17.69
CA ALA A 14 35.83 9.46 -17.93
C ALA A 14 34.51 8.97 -18.56
N GLY A 15 33.53 9.85 -18.78
CA GLY A 15 32.22 9.53 -19.37
C GLY A 15 31.13 9.15 -18.37
N ALA A 16 31.37 9.32 -17.08
CA ALA A 16 30.34 9.02 -16.07
C ALA A 16 29.23 10.08 -16.07
N ILE A 17 27.98 9.63 -15.92
CA ILE A 17 26.81 10.52 -15.75
C ILE A 17 26.60 10.79 -14.27
N ILE A 18 26.80 12.02 -13.84
CA ILE A 18 26.60 12.45 -12.47
C ILE A 18 25.19 12.99 -12.28
N ARG A 19 24.47 12.43 -11.30
CA ARG A 19 23.11 12.86 -10.94
C ARG A 19 23.00 13.10 -9.43
N THR A 20 22.11 13.98 -9.04
CA THR A 20 21.70 14.08 -7.64
C THR A 20 20.90 12.85 -7.23
N ALA A 21 20.83 12.55 -5.94
CA ALA A 21 20.03 11.44 -5.44
C ALA A 21 18.58 11.54 -5.90
N PHE A 22 18.07 10.49 -6.53
CA PHE A 22 16.69 10.38 -7.02
C PHE A 22 16.24 8.91 -7.02
N CYS A 23 14.93 8.71 -7.10
CA CYS A 23 14.36 7.37 -7.19
C CYS A 23 14.09 7.03 -8.67
N GLY A 24 14.68 5.95 -9.18
CA GLY A 24 14.47 5.62 -10.59
C GLY A 24 15.33 4.47 -11.14
N PRO A 25 16.65 4.54 -11.10
CA PRO A 25 17.50 3.57 -11.83
C PRO A 25 17.26 2.11 -11.47
N CYS A 26 16.93 1.82 -10.20
CA CYS A 26 16.70 0.45 -9.77
C CYS A 26 15.44 -0.21 -10.35
N PHE A 27 14.54 0.56 -10.93
CA PHE A 27 13.33 0.05 -11.62
C PHE A 27 13.24 0.49 -13.11
N GLY A 28 14.36 0.88 -13.69
CA GLY A 28 14.45 1.21 -15.11
C GLY A 28 13.91 2.58 -15.50
N ALA A 29 13.68 3.49 -14.54
CA ALA A 29 13.30 4.86 -14.88
C ALA A 29 14.53 5.63 -15.37
N GLY A 30 14.71 5.69 -16.69
CA GLY A 30 15.79 6.40 -17.35
C GLY A 30 17.10 5.62 -17.53
N ASP A 31 17.22 4.41 -16.99
CA ASP A 31 18.47 3.63 -17.05
C ASP A 31 18.19 2.12 -17.28
N THR A 32 17.32 1.79 -18.22
CA THR A 32 17.07 0.41 -18.62
C THR A 32 18.26 -0.11 -19.41
N PRO A 33 18.82 -1.30 -19.09
CA PRO A 33 19.89 -1.92 -19.87
C PRO A 33 19.44 -2.20 -21.31
N CYS A 34 20.40 -2.26 -22.22
CA CYS A 34 20.12 -2.72 -23.58
C CYS A 34 19.70 -4.21 -23.57
N ASN A 35 19.00 -4.62 -24.63
CA ASN A 35 18.61 -6.01 -24.77
C ASN A 35 19.86 -6.93 -24.81
N ASN A 36 19.84 -8.03 -24.09
CA ASN A 36 20.96 -8.94 -23.83
C ASN A 36 22.15 -8.28 -23.09
N GLY A 37 21.97 -7.11 -22.51
CA GLY A 37 22.99 -6.44 -21.71
C GLY A 37 23.09 -6.95 -20.29
N LEU A 38 24.27 -6.79 -19.68
CA LEU A 38 24.52 -6.97 -18.26
C LEU A 38 24.65 -5.60 -17.59
N SER A 39 23.79 -5.33 -16.60
CA SER A 39 23.89 -4.13 -15.75
C SER A 39 24.49 -4.51 -14.40
N ILE A 40 25.60 -3.90 -14.02
CA ILE A 40 26.20 -4.06 -12.70
C ILE A 40 25.75 -2.89 -11.83
N ARG A 41 25.20 -3.17 -10.66
CA ARG A 41 24.54 -2.16 -9.80
C ARG A 41 24.91 -2.31 -8.33
N HIS A 42 24.97 -1.19 -7.64
CA HIS A 42 24.96 -1.13 -6.18
C HIS A 42 23.57 -0.69 -5.73
N THR A 43 22.65 -1.63 -5.55
CA THR A 43 21.27 -1.37 -5.15
C THR A 43 20.77 -2.46 -4.21
N THR A 44 19.89 -2.12 -3.29
CA THR A 44 19.33 -3.07 -2.30
C THR A 44 18.13 -3.85 -2.83
N ARG A 45 17.65 -3.54 -4.05
CA ARG A 45 16.44 -4.14 -4.62
C ARG A 45 16.74 -4.70 -6.00
N ASN A 46 16.81 -6.02 -6.05
CA ASN A 46 17.04 -6.74 -7.27
C ASN A 46 16.13 -7.98 -7.32
N PHE A 47 15.15 -7.97 -8.18
CA PHE A 47 14.26 -9.09 -8.49
C PHE A 47 13.95 -9.09 -9.99
N PRO A 48 13.48 -10.21 -10.58
CA PRO A 48 13.32 -10.36 -12.01
C PRO A 48 12.62 -9.17 -12.66
N ASN A 49 13.18 -8.66 -13.73
CA ASN A 49 12.70 -7.54 -14.57
C ASN A 49 12.58 -6.19 -13.84
N ARG A 50 13.12 -6.08 -12.62
CA ARG A 50 13.13 -4.81 -11.87
C ARG A 50 13.88 -3.70 -12.62
N GLU A 51 14.90 -4.05 -13.38
CA GLU A 51 15.73 -3.13 -14.17
C GLU A 51 14.97 -2.50 -15.35
N GLY A 52 13.72 -2.90 -15.58
CA GLY A 52 12.84 -2.32 -16.61
C GLY A 52 12.74 -3.12 -17.90
N SER A 53 13.42 -4.26 -18.02
CA SER A 53 13.21 -5.15 -19.18
C SER A 53 11.78 -5.72 -19.20
N LYS A 54 11.26 -5.96 -20.39
CA LYS A 54 9.90 -6.46 -20.64
C LYS A 54 9.96 -7.76 -21.44
N PRO A 55 10.05 -8.92 -20.78
CA PRO A 55 10.15 -10.22 -21.47
C PRO A 55 9.00 -10.51 -22.41
N GLY A 56 7.77 -10.02 -22.10
CA GLY A 56 6.62 -10.11 -22.98
C GLY A 56 6.80 -9.39 -24.33
N ASN A 57 7.75 -8.46 -24.42
CA ASN A 57 8.14 -7.77 -25.65
C ASN A 57 9.47 -8.32 -26.25
N GLY A 58 9.92 -9.50 -25.81
CA GLY A 58 11.16 -10.11 -26.26
C GLY A 58 12.43 -9.45 -25.68
N GLN A 59 12.31 -8.61 -24.66
CA GLN A 59 13.45 -7.99 -24.02
C GLN A 59 14.02 -8.88 -22.92
N MET A 60 15.35 -8.96 -22.87
CA MET A 60 16.08 -9.69 -21.85
C MET A 60 17.30 -8.90 -21.42
N ALA A 61 17.52 -8.78 -20.12
CA ALA A 61 18.72 -8.20 -19.54
C ALA A 61 19.09 -8.96 -18.26
N ALA A 62 20.36 -8.92 -17.89
CA ALA A 62 20.85 -9.46 -16.65
C ALA A 62 21.30 -8.33 -15.70
N VAL A 63 21.16 -8.55 -14.39
CA VAL A 63 21.62 -7.61 -13.37
C VAL A 63 22.51 -8.36 -12.37
N ALA A 64 23.70 -7.81 -12.11
CA ALA A 64 24.56 -8.25 -11.04
C ALA A 64 24.64 -7.17 -9.95
N LEU A 65 24.55 -7.59 -8.69
CA LEU A 65 24.76 -6.71 -7.55
C LEU A 65 26.21 -6.79 -7.10
N MET A 66 26.84 -5.64 -6.99
CA MET A 66 28.22 -5.52 -6.51
C MET A 66 28.35 -4.35 -5.55
N ASP A 67 29.38 -4.34 -4.72
CA ASP A 67 29.75 -3.18 -3.91
C ASP A 67 30.31 -2.04 -4.79
N ALA A 68 30.19 -0.81 -4.34
CA ALA A 68 30.57 0.36 -5.14
C ALA A 68 32.08 0.37 -5.52
N ARG A 69 32.94 -0.17 -4.68
CA ARG A 69 34.40 -0.22 -4.94
C ARG A 69 34.70 -1.22 -6.04
N SER A 70 34.08 -2.41 -6.01
CA SER A 70 34.23 -3.41 -7.07
C SER A 70 33.60 -2.96 -8.40
N ILE A 71 32.53 -2.15 -8.38
CA ILE A 71 32.00 -1.48 -9.58
C ILE A 71 33.05 -0.54 -10.17
N ALA A 72 33.64 0.32 -9.33
CA ALA A 72 34.67 1.25 -9.75
C ALA A 72 35.92 0.53 -10.31
N ALA A 73 36.38 -0.53 -9.63
CA ALA A 73 37.49 -1.36 -10.10
C ALA A 73 37.20 -2.01 -11.47
N THR A 74 36.00 -2.53 -11.66
CA THR A 74 35.55 -3.11 -12.93
C THR A 74 35.49 -2.06 -14.03
N ALA A 75 35.01 -0.86 -13.74
CA ALA A 75 34.98 0.26 -14.70
C ALA A 75 36.40 0.71 -15.06
N ALA A 76 37.29 0.88 -14.09
CA ALA A 76 38.69 1.27 -14.30
C ALA A 76 39.47 0.23 -15.13
N ASN A 77 39.08 -1.04 -15.04
CA ASN A 77 39.69 -2.12 -15.83
C ASN A 77 38.92 -2.43 -17.15
N GLY A 78 38.35 -1.38 -17.75
CA GLY A 78 37.70 -1.48 -19.07
C GLY A 78 36.47 -2.36 -19.12
N GLY A 79 35.75 -2.52 -18.00
CA GLY A 79 34.55 -3.37 -17.91
C GLY A 79 34.84 -4.86 -17.62
N LYS A 80 36.07 -5.24 -17.45
CA LYS A 80 36.46 -6.60 -17.03
C LYS A 80 36.18 -6.75 -15.54
N LEU A 81 35.42 -7.77 -15.16
CA LEU A 81 35.06 -8.04 -13.78
C LEU A 81 36.33 -8.11 -12.90
N THR A 82 36.43 -7.15 -11.98
CA THR A 82 37.62 -6.93 -11.15
C THR A 82 37.17 -6.69 -9.70
N SER A 83 37.83 -7.43 -8.80
CA SER A 83 37.63 -7.20 -7.35
C SER A 83 38.25 -5.88 -6.90
N ALA A 84 37.65 -5.21 -5.95
CA ALA A 84 38.23 -4.04 -5.31
C ALA A 84 39.61 -4.34 -4.69
N TRP A 85 39.85 -5.54 -4.25
CA TRP A 85 41.12 -5.97 -3.69
C TRP A 85 42.28 -6.06 -4.70
N GLU A 86 41.98 -6.01 -6.00
CA GLU A 86 43.01 -6.06 -7.07
C GLU A 86 43.59 -4.67 -7.40
N LEU A 87 43.10 -3.60 -6.71
CA LEU A 87 43.58 -2.24 -6.89
C LEU A 87 44.44 -1.78 -5.69
N ASP A 88 45.53 -1.09 -5.96
CA ASP A 88 46.48 -0.59 -4.96
C ASP A 88 46.10 0.81 -4.39
N CYS A 89 45.02 1.41 -4.85
CA CYS A 89 44.67 2.80 -4.57
C CYS A 89 44.01 3.05 -3.19
N TRP A 90 43.79 2.04 -2.39
CA TRP A 90 43.05 2.15 -1.13
C TRP A 90 43.79 2.93 -0.03
N ASN A 91 45.11 3.09 -0.14
CA ASN A 91 45.91 3.86 0.79
C ASN A 91 45.91 5.36 0.44
N ASP A 92 45.46 5.75 -0.75
CA ASP A 92 45.50 7.11 -1.28
C ASP A 92 44.12 7.77 -1.27
N ILE A 93 43.19 7.29 -0.44
CA ILE A 93 41.85 7.86 -0.31
C ILE A 93 41.93 9.23 0.34
N PRO A 94 41.51 10.31 -0.34
CA PRO A 94 41.53 11.66 0.25
C PRO A 94 40.57 11.72 1.43
N GLU A 95 41.01 12.43 2.48
CA GLU A 95 40.15 12.67 3.64
C GLU A 95 38.87 13.39 3.21
N TYR A 96 37.71 12.89 3.68
CA TYR A 96 36.41 13.48 3.39
C TYR A 96 36.14 14.66 4.32
N GLU A 97 35.87 15.81 3.73
CA GLU A 97 35.45 17.02 4.42
C GLU A 97 33.96 17.29 4.23
N PHE A 98 33.17 17.14 5.27
CA PHE A 98 31.76 17.46 5.22
C PHE A 98 31.52 18.96 5.07
N ASP A 99 30.78 19.35 4.02
CA ASP A 99 30.34 20.73 3.80
C ASP A 99 28.81 20.76 3.68
N ASP A 100 28.15 21.32 4.68
CA ASP A 100 26.69 21.40 4.75
C ASP A 100 26.05 22.52 3.92
N LYS A 101 26.89 23.32 3.21
CA LYS A 101 26.44 24.51 2.46
C LYS A 101 25.37 24.19 1.42
N SER A 102 25.49 23.04 0.73
CA SER A 102 24.45 22.59 -0.24
C SER A 102 23.12 22.32 0.43
N TYR A 103 23.14 21.76 1.63
CA TYR A 103 21.91 21.50 2.40
C TYR A 103 21.31 22.81 2.91
N LYS A 104 22.12 23.70 3.46
CA LYS A 104 21.66 25.02 3.91
C LYS A 104 21.02 25.85 2.81
N ASN A 105 21.51 25.72 1.57
CA ASN A 105 20.98 26.45 0.42
C ASN A 105 19.72 25.81 -0.20
N ARG A 106 19.41 24.55 0.09
CA ARG A 106 18.30 23.82 -0.53
C ARG A 106 17.16 23.50 0.41
N VAL A 107 17.42 23.43 1.70
CA VAL A 107 16.46 22.97 2.71
C VAL A 107 16.04 24.17 3.56
N TYR A 108 14.74 24.36 3.73
CA TYR A 108 14.21 25.31 4.68
C TYR A 108 14.62 24.93 6.10
N GLN A 109 15.29 25.87 6.79
CA GLN A 109 15.81 25.65 8.14
C GLN A 109 14.83 26.23 9.18
N GLY A 110 13.69 25.57 9.34
CA GLY A 110 12.62 25.99 10.25
C GLY A 110 12.68 25.38 11.66
N TYR A 111 13.66 24.52 11.94
CA TYR A 111 13.77 23.87 13.24
C TYR A 111 13.88 24.88 14.39
N GLY A 112 13.02 24.74 15.41
CA GLY A 112 12.93 25.68 16.54
C GLY A 112 12.34 27.06 16.22
N LYS A 113 11.77 27.24 15.01
CA LYS A 113 11.15 28.49 14.54
C LYS A 113 9.73 28.19 14.05
N ALA A 114 8.91 27.64 14.94
CA ALA A 114 7.51 27.38 14.61
C ALA A 114 6.76 28.70 14.32
N GLU A 115 6.00 28.72 13.25
CA GLU A 115 5.11 29.82 12.86
C GLU A 115 3.68 29.29 12.86
N GLU A 116 3.05 29.18 14.03
CA GLU A 116 1.75 28.52 14.23
C GLU A 116 0.61 29.19 13.45
N GLU A 117 0.69 30.52 13.29
CA GLU A 117 -0.31 31.31 12.56
C GLU A 117 -0.13 31.29 11.03
N LYS A 118 0.92 30.63 10.53
CA LYS A 118 1.19 30.61 9.11
C LYS A 118 0.29 29.62 8.38
N ALA A 119 -0.53 30.11 7.47
CA ALA A 119 -1.39 29.28 6.65
C ALA A 119 -0.56 28.37 5.74
N LEU A 120 -0.95 27.09 5.67
CA LEU A 120 -0.37 26.14 4.71
C LEU A 120 -0.92 26.41 3.31
N VAL A 121 -0.03 26.57 2.34
CA VAL A 121 -0.39 26.69 0.93
C VAL A 121 0.12 25.48 0.19
N TYR A 122 -0.80 24.64 -0.28
CA TYR A 122 -0.45 23.44 -1.03
C TYR A 122 -0.11 23.75 -2.48
N GLY A 123 0.88 23.05 -3.01
CA GLY A 123 1.10 23.02 -4.46
C GLY A 123 -0.09 22.39 -5.21
N PRO A 124 -0.17 22.55 -6.55
CA PRO A 124 -1.34 22.17 -7.33
C PRO A 124 -1.68 20.67 -7.26
N ASN A 125 -0.69 19.82 -7.06
CA ASN A 125 -0.85 18.37 -6.99
C ASN A 125 -0.85 17.83 -5.56
N ILE A 126 -0.87 18.68 -4.54
CA ILE A 126 -0.89 18.28 -3.13
C ILE A 126 -2.31 18.42 -2.60
N LYS A 127 -2.85 17.34 -2.05
CA LYS A 127 -4.18 17.30 -1.43
C LYS A 127 -4.08 16.61 -0.08
N ASP A 128 -4.93 17.04 0.85
CA ASP A 128 -5.06 16.37 2.13
C ASP A 128 -5.62 14.95 2.00
N TRP A 129 -5.34 14.16 3.02
CA TRP A 129 -6.01 12.88 3.22
C TRP A 129 -7.48 13.11 3.57
N PRO A 130 -8.40 12.28 3.05
CA PRO A 130 -9.77 12.29 3.53
C PRO A 130 -9.81 11.86 4.99
N GLU A 131 -10.86 12.28 5.69
CA GLU A 131 -11.10 11.82 7.06
C GLU A 131 -11.37 10.32 7.08
N MET A 132 -10.80 9.64 8.09
CA MET A 132 -10.96 8.21 8.33
C MET A 132 -11.76 8.01 9.61
N SER A 133 -12.89 7.32 9.53
CA SER A 133 -13.71 7.00 10.71
C SER A 133 -13.02 5.96 11.59
N PRO A 134 -13.17 6.05 12.92
CA PRO A 134 -12.83 4.97 13.84
C PRO A 134 -13.66 3.72 13.53
N LEU A 135 -13.08 2.54 13.76
CA LEU A 135 -13.76 1.27 13.59
C LEU A 135 -15.00 1.17 14.48
N THR A 136 -16.12 0.77 13.93
CA THR A 136 -17.37 0.49 14.68
C THR A 136 -17.35 -0.89 15.33
N ASP A 137 -18.38 -1.22 16.11
CA ASP A 137 -18.45 -2.50 16.81
C ASP A 137 -18.52 -3.69 15.84
N ASN A 138 -19.26 -3.53 14.75
CA ASN A 138 -19.40 -4.51 13.69
C ASN A 138 -18.98 -3.89 12.35
N ILE A 139 -18.71 -4.72 11.37
CA ILE A 139 -18.50 -4.28 9.99
C ILE A 139 -19.31 -5.12 9.01
N LEU A 140 -19.71 -4.45 7.94
CA LEU A 140 -20.34 -5.07 6.77
C LEU A 140 -19.47 -4.80 5.55
N LEU A 141 -18.82 -5.84 5.06
CA LEU A 141 -17.90 -5.76 3.94
C LEU A 141 -18.60 -6.11 2.62
N LYS A 142 -18.48 -5.27 1.61
CA LYS A 142 -18.88 -5.63 0.24
C LYS A 142 -17.67 -6.13 -0.53
N VAL A 143 -17.77 -7.31 -1.11
CA VAL A 143 -16.71 -7.88 -1.97
C VAL A 143 -16.64 -7.05 -3.24
N CYS A 144 -15.62 -6.22 -3.38
CA CYS A 144 -15.45 -5.32 -4.53
C CYS A 144 -14.42 -5.84 -5.54
N SER A 145 -13.56 -6.78 -5.14
CA SER A 145 -12.68 -7.51 -6.05
C SER A 145 -12.34 -8.90 -5.48
N LYS A 146 -12.18 -9.89 -6.38
CA LYS A 146 -11.80 -11.27 -6.05
C LYS A 146 -10.71 -11.71 -7.03
N ILE A 147 -9.49 -11.85 -6.55
CA ILE A 147 -8.31 -12.17 -7.36
C ILE A 147 -7.80 -13.56 -6.99
N MET A 148 -7.92 -14.49 -7.92
CA MET A 148 -7.60 -15.91 -7.71
C MET A 148 -6.19 -16.29 -8.17
N ASP A 149 -5.40 -15.34 -8.66
CA ASP A 149 -4.01 -15.59 -9.04
C ASP A 149 -3.17 -15.94 -7.82
N PRO A 150 -2.18 -16.83 -7.97
CA PRO A 150 -1.36 -17.31 -6.85
C PRO A 150 -0.65 -16.19 -6.08
N VAL A 151 -0.27 -15.11 -6.76
CA VAL A 151 0.36 -13.92 -6.15
C VAL A 151 -0.20 -12.67 -6.82
N THR A 152 -0.52 -11.66 -6.03
CA THR A 152 -0.90 -10.32 -6.51
C THR A 152 0.17 -9.33 -6.09
N THR A 153 0.80 -8.69 -7.06
CA THR A 153 1.87 -7.73 -6.81
C THR A 153 1.32 -6.38 -6.38
N THR A 154 2.16 -5.59 -5.71
CA THR A 154 1.80 -4.20 -5.37
C THR A 154 1.62 -3.32 -6.60
N ASP A 155 2.24 -3.66 -7.74
CA ASP A 155 2.07 -2.93 -9.00
C ASP A 155 0.74 -3.26 -9.70
N GLU A 156 0.17 -4.44 -9.45
CA GLU A 156 -1.20 -4.78 -9.84
C GLU A 156 -2.23 -4.10 -8.94
N LEU A 157 -1.94 -3.99 -7.63
CA LEU A 157 -2.79 -3.26 -6.69
C LEU A 157 -2.80 -1.76 -6.97
N ILE A 158 -1.64 -1.18 -7.31
CA ILE A 158 -1.49 0.21 -7.72
C ILE A 158 -0.29 0.36 -8.67
N PRO A 159 -0.47 0.77 -9.93
CA PRO A 159 0.60 0.90 -10.91
C PRO A 159 1.51 2.09 -10.60
N SER A 160 2.46 1.91 -9.69
CA SER A 160 3.25 2.97 -9.08
C SER A 160 4.14 3.77 -10.04
N GLY A 161 4.54 3.19 -11.16
CA GLY A 161 5.31 3.88 -12.19
C GLY A 161 4.50 4.94 -12.94
N GLU A 162 3.32 4.56 -13.42
CA GLU A 162 2.42 5.42 -14.20
C GLU A 162 1.79 6.53 -13.37
N THR A 163 1.60 6.27 -12.07
CA THR A 163 0.88 7.16 -11.15
C THR A 163 1.78 8.02 -10.30
N SER A 164 3.07 8.11 -10.62
CA SER A 164 4.07 8.81 -9.79
C SER A 164 3.75 10.29 -9.54
N SER A 165 3.09 10.96 -10.47
CA SER A 165 2.67 12.38 -10.34
C SER A 165 1.52 12.59 -9.34
N TYR A 166 0.78 11.55 -8.98
CA TYR A 166 -0.35 11.63 -8.05
C TYR A 166 0.00 11.31 -6.59
N ARG A 167 1.26 11.01 -6.28
CA ARG A 167 1.68 10.53 -4.94
C ARG A 167 1.31 11.46 -3.78
N SER A 168 1.19 12.76 -4.03
CA SER A 168 0.77 13.76 -3.04
C SER A 168 -0.73 14.11 -3.14
N ASN A 169 -1.51 13.32 -3.88
CA ASN A 169 -2.95 13.46 -4.03
C ASN A 169 -3.60 12.09 -3.79
N PRO A 170 -3.92 11.74 -2.54
CA PRO A 170 -4.39 10.40 -2.18
C PRO A 170 -5.62 9.93 -2.98
N LEU A 171 -6.62 10.79 -3.12
CA LEU A 171 -7.82 10.46 -3.88
C LEU A 171 -7.54 10.33 -5.38
N GLY A 172 -6.71 11.24 -5.94
CA GLY A 172 -6.31 11.15 -7.34
C GLY A 172 -5.49 9.90 -7.64
N LEU A 173 -4.62 9.48 -6.72
CA LEU A 173 -3.88 8.24 -6.83
C LEU A 173 -4.80 7.01 -6.77
N ALA A 174 -5.77 7.04 -5.86
CA ALA A 174 -6.69 5.91 -5.63
C ALA A 174 -7.57 5.58 -6.85
N GLU A 175 -7.76 6.51 -7.79
CA GLU A 175 -8.46 6.26 -9.06
C GLU A 175 -7.80 5.16 -9.92
N PHE A 176 -6.54 4.86 -9.67
CA PHE A 176 -5.77 3.84 -10.38
C PHE A 176 -5.70 2.50 -9.65
N THR A 177 -6.38 2.37 -8.50
CA THR A 177 -6.37 1.12 -7.72
C THR A 177 -6.93 -0.02 -8.55
N LEU A 178 -6.16 -1.12 -8.65
CA LEU A 178 -6.48 -2.31 -9.46
C LEU A 178 -6.75 -2.03 -10.95
N SER A 179 -6.41 -0.85 -11.47
CA SER A 179 -6.76 -0.43 -12.84
C SER A 179 -6.30 -1.41 -13.93
N ARG A 180 -5.20 -2.11 -13.69
CA ARG A 180 -4.68 -3.13 -14.63
C ARG A 180 -5.29 -4.52 -14.44
N ARG A 181 -5.86 -4.79 -13.27
CA ARG A 181 -6.33 -6.13 -12.88
C ARG A 181 -7.84 -6.24 -12.85
N ASP A 182 -8.48 -5.23 -12.29
CA ASP A 182 -9.94 -5.13 -12.14
C ASP A 182 -10.39 -3.68 -12.32
N PRO A 183 -10.46 -3.19 -13.54
CA PRO A 183 -10.76 -1.77 -13.83
C PRO A 183 -12.08 -1.27 -13.24
N GLU A 184 -13.03 -2.16 -12.94
CA GLU A 184 -14.32 -1.79 -12.36
C GLU A 184 -14.26 -1.63 -10.83
N TYR A 185 -13.18 -2.05 -10.19
CA TYR A 185 -13.02 -2.01 -8.74
C TYR A 185 -13.29 -0.61 -8.15
N VAL A 186 -12.68 0.42 -8.71
CA VAL A 186 -12.82 1.81 -8.22
C VAL A 186 -14.28 2.26 -8.27
N GLY A 187 -14.99 1.94 -9.34
CA GLY A 187 -16.42 2.27 -9.46
C GLY A 187 -17.28 1.55 -8.41
N ARG A 188 -16.98 0.28 -8.11
CA ARG A 188 -17.71 -0.50 -7.10
C ARG A 188 -17.45 0.01 -5.69
N THR A 189 -16.19 0.24 -5.34
CA THR A 189 -15.81 0.67 -3.99
C THR A 189 -16.29 2.08 -3.68
N LYS A 190 -16.27 3.01 -4.64
CA LYS A 190 -16.84 4.36 -4.47
C LYS A 190 -18.34 4.35 -4.16
N LYS A 191 -19.10 3.42 -4.73
CA LYS A 191 -20.52 3.26 -4.38
C LYS A 191 -20.68 2.83 -2.91
N VAL A 192 -19.81 1.93 -2.43
CA VAL A 192 -19.80 1.51 -1.03
C VAL A 192 -19.40 2.66 -0.10
N ASP A 193 -18.40 3.44 -0.46
CA ASP A 193 -17.99 4.64 0.27
C ASP A 193 -19.12 5.70 0.38
N GLN A 194 -19.92 5.85 -0.68
CA GLN A 194 -21.12 6.71 -0.67
C GLN A 194 -22.18 6.20 0.31
N LEU A 195 -22.38 4.88 0.39
CA LEU A 195 -23.28 4.28 1.37
C LEU A 195 -22.82 4.55 2.80
N GLU A 196 -21.53 4.37 3.06
CA GLU A 196 -20.94 4.65 4.39
C GLU A 196 -21.09 6.13 4.76
N LYS A 197 -20.81 7.04 3.86
CA LYS A 197 -21.01 8.48 4.09
C LYS A 197 -22.47 8.83 4.38
N ALA A 198 -23.41 8.22 3.66
CA ALA A 198 -24.84 8.40 3.93
C ALA A 198 -25.23 7.85 5.30
N ARG A 199 -24.72 6.69 5.69
CA ARG A 199 -24.91 6.07 7.00
C ARG A 199 -24.43 7.00 8.13
N VAL A 200 -23.21 7.49 8.01
CA VAL A 200 -22.63 8.41 9.01
C VAL A 200 -23.44 9.70 9.11
N ALA A 201 -23.85 10.27 7.99
CA ALA A 201 -24.63 11.51 7.96
C ALA A 201 -26.04 11.35 8.56
N ALA A 202 -26.70 10.22 8.31
CA ALA A 202 -28.03 9.94 8.84
C ALA A 202 -28.01 9.52 10.32
N GLY A 203 -26.99 8.78 10.74
CA GLY A 203 -26.80 8.29 12.11
C GLY A 203 -27.82 7.25 12.58
N GLU A 204 -28.78 6.86 11.74
CA GLU A 204 -29.86 5.93 12.03
C GLU A 204 -30.20 5.06 10.80
N GLU A 205 -31.29 4.30 10.87
CA GLU A 205 -31.70 3.37 9.81
C GLU A 205 -32.29 4.03 8.55
N LYS A 206 -32.38 5.34 8.51
CA LYS A 206 -32.94 6.07 7.35
C LYS A 206 -32.19 5.85 6.04
N GLU A 207 -30.88 5.60 6.12
CA GLU A 207 -30.06 5.31 4.95
C GLU A 207 -30.42 3.98 4.27
N LEU A 208 -31.08 3.05 4.97
CA LEU A 208 -31.58 1.81 4.38
C LEU A 208 -32.60 2.05 3.27
N ALA A 209 -33.29 3.19 3.29
CA ALA A 209 -34.21 3.58 2.23
C ALA A 209 -33.51 4.01 0.93
N LEU A 210 -32.23 4.38 1.01
CA LEU A 210 -31.43 4.79 -0.15
C LEU A 210 -30.88 3.61 -0.94
N GLU A 211 -30.76 2.45 -0.29
CA GLU A 211 -30.19 1.22 -0.88
C GLU A 211 -31.03 0.00 -0.43
N PRO A 212 -32.02 -0.42 -1.24
CA PRO A 212 -32.90 -1.53 -0.89
C PRO A 212 -32.17 -2.85 -0.60
N ASP A 213 -31.05 -3.12 -1.32
CA ASP A 213 -30.26 -4.33 -1.09
C ASP A 213 -29.62 -4.31 0.31
N LEU A 214 -29.23 -3.14 0.81
CA LEU A 214 -28.66 -2.98 2.15
C LEU A 214 -29.73 -3.24 3.24
N ALA A 215 -30.97 -2.77 3.04
CA ALA A 215 -32.08 -3.08 3.94
C ALA A 215 -32.31 -4.60 4.07
N ASN A 216 -32.27 -5.32 2.96
CA ASN A 216 -32.40 -6.78 2.95
C ASN A 216 -31.23 -7.46 3.67
N VAL A 217 -30.03 -6.94 3.52
CA VAL A 217 -28.82 -7.45 4.20
C VAL A 217 -28.96 -7.29 5.72
N PHE A 218 -29.33 -6.11 6.22
CA PHE A 218 -29.55 -5.90 7.65
C PHE A 218 -30.69 -6.76 8.20
N ALA A 219 -31.79 -6.93 7.44
CA ALA A 219 -32.86 -7.85 7.82
C ALA A 219 -32.34 -9.29 7.97
N ALA A 220 -31.43 -9.72 7.11
CA ALA A 220 -30.80 -11.03 7.21
C ALA A 220 -29.82 -11.14 8.39
N ILE A 221 -28.99 -10.12 8.65
CA ILE A 221 -28.11 -10.09 9.82
C ILE A 221 -28.91 -10.32 11.09
N ARG A 222 -30.07 -9.67 11.23
CA ARG A 222 -30.94 -9.79 12.41
C ARG A 222 -31.59 -11.17 12.57
N THR A 223 -31.49 -12.07 11.60
CA THR A 223 -31.87 -13.48 11.73
C THR A 223 -30.78 -14.37 12.30
N ILE A 224 -29.56 -13.88 12.40
CA ILE A 224 -28.41 -14.61 12.95
C ILE A 224 -28.48 -14.55 14.46
N ALA A 225 -28.41 -15.70 15.14
CA ALA A 225 -28.51 -15.79 16.59
C ALA A 225 -27.49 -14.87 17.29
N GLY A 226 -27.94 -14.06 18.21
CA GLY A 226 -27.13 -13.05 18.93
C GLY A 226 -26.93 -11.74 18.19
N ASN A 227 -27.54 -11.57 17.01
CA ASN A 227 -27.43 -10.34 16.20
C ASN A 227 -28.81 -9.68 15.95
N GLU A 228 -29.84 -10.05 16.71
CA GLU A 228 -31.24 -9.62 16.53
C GLU A 228 -31.41 -8.10 16.66
N HIS A 229 -30.50 -7.47 17.40
CA HIS A 229 -30.54 -6.04 17.71
C HIS A 229 -29.43 -5.23 17.06
N VAL A 230 -28.75 -5.78 16.03
CA VAL A 230 -27.68 -5.07 15.32
C VAL A 230 -28.21 -3.79 14.70
N SER A 231 -27.55 -2.69 15.06
CA SER A 231 -27.85 -1.36 14.57
C SER A 231 -27.02 -1.02 13.34
N VAL A 232 -27.61 -0.32 12.39
CA VAL A 232 -26.91 0.27 11.25
C VAL A 232 -25.85 1.27 11.74
N LYS A 233 -26.14 2.01 12.81
CA LYS A 233 -25.21 2.97 13.41
C LYS A 233 -23.91 2.31 13.88
N ASP A 234 -23.98 1.12 14.45
CA ASP A 234 -22.84 0.41 15.04
C ASP A 234 -22.17 -0.58 14.06
N THR A 235 -22.52 -0.47 12.77
CA THR A 235 -22.04 -1.36 11.72
C THR A 235 -21.54 -0.55 10.53
N GLU A 236 -20.23 -0.33 10.45
CA GLU A 236 -19.56 0.35 9.34
C GLU A 236 -19.65 -0.47 8.05
N VAL A 237 -19.95 0.19 6.93
CA VAL A 237 -20.06 -0.45 5.62
C VAL A 237 -18.84 -0.07 4.78
N GLY A 238 -18.09 -1.07 4.31
CA GLY A 238 -16.92 -0.79 3.50
C GLY A 238 -16.63 -1.86 2.45
N SER A 239 -15.72 -1.52 1.56
CA SER A 239 -15.28 -2.45 0.53
C SER A 239 -14.20 -3.41 1.02
N MET A 240 -14.12 -4.57 0.38
CA MET A 240 -13.15 -5.60 0.65
C MET A 240 -12.56 -6.12 -0.67
N VAL A 241 -11.26 -6.40 -0.65
CA VAL A 241 -10.55 -7.12 -1.71
C VAL A 241 -10.18 -8.51 -1.19
N TYR A 242 -10.56 -9.55 -1.93
CA TYR A 242 -9.98 -10.87 -1.77
C TYR A 242 -8.84 -11.07 -2.75
N ALA A 243 -7.72 -11.60 -2.28
CA ALA A 243 -6.63 -12.09 -3.13
C ALA A 243 -5.91 -13.25 -2.45
N VAL A 244 -5.44 -14.24 -3.22
CA VAL A 244 -4.79 -15.43 -2.65
C VAL A 244 -3.56 -15.04 -1.84
N LYS A 245 -2.64 -14.26 -2.42
CA LYS A 245 -1.39 -13.82 -1.78
C LYS A 245 -1.02 -12.40 -2.22
N PRO A 246 -1.65 -11.37 -1.64
CA PRO A 246 -1.41 -9.98 -2.05
C PRO A 246 -0.17 -9.36 -1.42
N GLY A 247 0.40 -8.35 -2.12
CA GLY A 247 1.36 -7.42 -1.55
C GLY A 247 2.82 -7.74 -1.82
N ASP A 248 3.13 -8.53 -2.86
CA ASP A 248 4.49 -8.68 -3.33
C ASP A 248 4.94 -7.42 -4.10
N GLY A 249 6.10 -6.88 -3.76
CA GLY A 249 6.65 -5.71 -4.44
C GLY A 249 7.02 -4.55 -3.51
N SER A 250 7.14 -3.35 -4.07
CA SER A 250 7.72 -2.17 -3.40
C SER A 250 6.72 -1.11 -2.96
N ALA A 251 5.63 -0.91 -3.71
CA ALA A 251 4.64 0.16 -3.48
C ALA A 251 3.59 -0.24 -2.42
N ARG A 252 4.03 -0.81 -1.32
CA ARG A 252 3.16 -1.42 -0.29
C ARG A 252 2.25 -0.44 0.41
N GLU A 253 2.77 0.77 0.65
CA GLU A 253 2.02 1.84 1.30
C GLU A 253 0.87 2.29 0.40
N GLN A 254 1.15 2.67 -0.86
CA GLN A 254 0.10 3.10 -1.79
C GLN A 254 -0.89 1.98 -2.12
N ALA A 255 -0.42 0.72 -2.17
CA ALA A 255 -1.30 -0.43 -2.39
C ALA A 255 -2.35 -0.60 -1.28
N ALA A 256 -2.07 -0.16 -0.05
CA ALA A 256 -3.01 -0.16 1.06
C ALA A 256 -3.79 1.16 1.15
N SER A 257 -3.11 2.31 1.16
CA SER A 257 -3.76 3.63 1.32
C SER A 257 -4.79 3.91 0.22
N CYS A 258 -4.49 3.54 -1.03
CA CYS A 258 -5.41 3.74 -2.14
C CYS A 258 -6.72 2.98 -1.99
N GLN A 259 -6.71 1.80 -1.40
CA GLN A 259 -7.95 1.09 -1.07
C GLN A 259 -8.72 1.82 0.03
N ARG A 260 -8.03 2.24 1.11
CA ARG A 260 -8.66 2.88 2.27
C ARG A 260 -9.37 4.17 1.90
N VAL A 261 -8.71 5.06 1.16
CA VAL A 261 -9.24 6.41 0.85
C VAL A 261 -10.49 6.40 -0.05
N ILE A 262 -10.81 5.27 -0.67
CA ILE A 262 -12.03 5.09 -1.46
C ILE A 262 -13.01 4.09 -0.80
N GLY A 263 -12.90 3.87 0.50
CA GLY A 263 -13.86 3.09 1.28
C GLY A 263 -13.46 1.66 1.61
N GLY A 264 -12.18 1.29 1.44
CA GLY A 264 -11.66 -0.03 1.84
C GLY A 264 -11.62 -0.20 3.35
N LEU A 265 -12.16 -1.32 3.88
CA LEU A 265 -12.12 -1.66 5.31
C LEU A 265 -11.30 -2.92 5.61
N ALA A 266 -11.19 -3.83 4.66
CA ALA A 266 -10.48 -5.09 4.87
C ALA A 266 -9.85 -5.63 3.59
N ASN A 267 -8.80 -6.41 3.78
CA ASN A 267 -8.41 -7.44 2.84
C ASN A 267 -8.70 -8.80 3.45
N ILE A 268 -9.13 -9.76 2.63
CA ILE A 268 -9.19 -11.18 2.98
C ILE A 268 -8.24 -11.92 2.05
N CYS A 269 -7.38 -12.79 2.58
CA CYS A 269 -6.43 -13.56 1.80
C CYS A 269 -6.16 -14.93 2.42
N LYS A 270 -5.50 -15.82 1.69
CA LYS A 270 -4.93 -17.04 2.30
C LYS A 270 -3.64 -16.70 3.04
N GLU A 271 -2.77 -15.89 2.42
CA GLU A 271 -1.49 -15.51 2.98
C GLU A 271 -1.09 -14.12 2.47
N TYR A 272 -0.46 -13.31 3.30
CA TYR A 272 0.16 -12.06 2.85
C TYR A 272 1.54 -12.32 2.25
N ALA A 273 1.80 -11.82 1.05
CA ALA A 273 3.10 -11.98 0.39
C ALA A 273 4.24 -11.36 1.19
N THR A 274 3.99 -10.28 1.92
CA THR A 274 4.97 -9.63 2.79
C THR A 274 4.34 -9.10 4.08
N LYS A 275 5.06 -9.23 5.19
CA LYS A 275 4.68 -8.59 6.47
C LYS A 275 4.51 -7.07 6.32
N ARG A 276 5.32 -6.43 5.46
CA ARG A 276 5.27 -4.97 5.25
C ARG A 276 3.97 -4.51 4.59
N TYR A 277 3.43 -5.26 3.62
CA TYR A 277 2.13 -4.92 3.06
C TYR A 277 1.02 -5.06 4.10
N ARG A 278 1.02 -6.17 4.84
CA ARG A 278 0.08 -6.40 5.95
C ARG A 278 0.14 -5.27 6.99
N SER A 279 1.35 -4.84 7.40
CA SER A 279 1.51 -3.70 8.33
C SER A 279 0.93 -2.40 7.75
N ASN A 280 1.10 -2.15 6.45
CA ASN A 280 0.48 -0.97 5.82
C ASN A 280 -1.06 -1.06 5.79
N VAL A 281 -1.63 -2.24 5.58
CA VAL A 281 -3.09 -2.45 5.69
C VAL A 281 -3.57 -2.02 7.07
N MET A 282 -2.90 -2.45 8.15
CA MET A 282 -3.23 -2.07 9.53
C MET A 282 -3.00 -0.57 9.81
N ASN A 283 -1.90 0.00 9.32
CA ASN A 283 -1.61 1.43 9.50
C ASN A 283 -2.68 2.34 8.88
N TRP A 284 -3.34 1.87 7.82
CA TRP A 284 -4.49 2.54 7.21
C TRP A 284 -5.83 2.13 7.82
N GLY A 285 -5.82 1.44 8.97
CA GLY A 285 -7.02 1.07 9.70
C GLY A 285 -7.85 -0.03 9.07
N MET A 286 -7.31 -0.71 8.05
CA MET A 286 -7.96 -1.85 7.44
C MET A 286 -7.63 -3.15 8.16
N LEU A 287 -8.58 -4.07 8.17
CA LEU A 287 -8.45 -5.38 8.81
C LEU A 287 -7.76 -6.37 7.87
N PRO A 288 -6.62 -6.95 8.28
CA PRO A 288 -5.87 -7.89 7.45
C PRO A 288 -6.30 -9.34 7.70
N PHE A 289 -7.55 -9.66 7.37
CA PHE A 289 -8.07 -11.00 7.56
C PHE A 289 -7.38 -12.06 6.70
N GLN A 290 -7.33 -13.27 7.23
CA GLN A 290 -6.91 -14.48 6.55
C GLN A 290 -7.98 -15.57 6.68
N MET A 291 -8.01 -16.50 5.74
CA MET A 291 -8.89 -17.66 5.75
C MET A 291 -8.19 -18.89 5.15
N GLU A 292 -8.46 -20.07 5.69
CA GLU A 292 -7.92 -21.32 5.18
C GLU A 292 -8.78 -21.92 4.05
N ALA A 293 -10.10 -21.79 4.17
CA ALA A 293 -11.03 -22.32 3.20
C ALA A 293 -10.94 -21.62 1.83
N GLU A 294 -11.44 -22.27 0.79
CA GLU A 294 -11.64 -21.59 -0.49
C GLU A 294 -12.77 -20.56 -0.36
N PRO A 295 -12.64 -19.39 -1.04
CA PRO A 295 -13.61 -18.31 -0.93
C PRO A 295 -14.94 -18.71 -1.60
N ASP A 296 -15.97 -18.99 -0.79
CA ASP A 296 -17.33 -19.29 -1.23
C ASP A 296 -18.21 -18.02 -1.21
N PHE A 297 -17.72 -17.00 -1.90
CA PHE A 297 -18.39 -15.71 -2.13
C PHE A 297 -17.92 -15.10 -3.46
N GLU A 298 -18.73 -14.21 -4.03
CA GLU A 298 -18.44 -13.56 -5.30
C GLU A 298 -18.42 -12.03 -5.18
N VAL A 299 -17.90 -11.37 -6.23
CA VAL A 299 -17.94 -9.89 -6.31
C VAL A 299 -19.39 -9.42 -6.24
N GLY A 300 -19.66 -8.51 -5.32
CA GLY A 300 -20.98 -7.99 -5.02
C GLY A 300 -21.63 -8.59 -3.77
N ASP A 301 -21.14 -9.71 -3.25
CA ASP A 301 -21.64 -10.29 -2.01
C ASP A 301 -21.26 -9.44 -0.79
N TYR A 302 -22.04 -9.57 0.28
CA TYR A 302 -21.78 -8.96 1.56
C TYR A 302 -21.24 -9.99 2.55
N ILE A 303 -20.27 -9.58 3.35
CA ILE A 303 -19.71 -10.37 4.46
C ILE A 303 -19.88 -9.54 5.74
N TYR A 304 -20.62 -10.08 6.69
CA TYR A 304 -20.82 -9.46 7.99
C TYR A 304 -19.85 -10.03 9.02
N VAL A 305 -19.18 -9.17 9.76
CA VAL A 305 -18.26 -9.55 10.85
C VAL A 305 -18.74 -8.91 12.15
N PRO A 306 -19.48 -9.67 12.99
CA PRO A 306 -19.98 -9.18 14.27
C PRO A 306 -18.86 -8.97 15.28
N GLY A 307 -19.00 -7.95 16.11
CA GLY A 307 -18.16 -7.73 17.28
C GLY A 307 -16.67 -7.59 16.98
N VAL A 308 -16.30 -7.19 15.77
CA VAL A 308 -14.90 -7.12 15.33
C VAL A 308 -14.07 -6.19 16.19
N ARG A 309 -14.63 -5.07 16.64
CA ARG A 309 -13.95 -4.12 17.54
C ARG A 309 -13.59 -4.79 18.87
N LYS A 310 -14.48 -5.59 19.44
CA LYS A 310 -14.24 -6.37 20.66
C LYS A 310 -13.25 -7.52 20.42
N ALA A 311 -13.33 -8.17 19.27
CA ALA A 311 -12.38 -9.23 18.90
C ALA A 311 -10.93 -8.74 18.92
N LEU A 312 -10.69 -7.48 18.55
CA LEU A 312 -9.37 -6.86 18.63
C LEU A 312 -8.81 -6.72 20.07
N ASP A 313 -9.59 -6.98 21.12
CA ASP A 313 -9.10 -7.02 22.50
C ASP A 313 -8.72 -8.43 22.96
N GLY A 314 -9.07 -9.44 22.17
CA GLY A 314 -8.92 -10.86 22.52
C GLY A 314 -8.05 -11.67 21.56
N ASP A 315 -8.41 -12.93 21.46
CA ASP A 315 -7.80 -13.89 20.53
C ASP A 315 -8.33 -13.63 19.12
N LEU A 316 -7.43 -13.56 18.15
CA LEU A 316 -7.71 -13.33 16.73
C LEU A 316 -7.54 -14.60 15.88
N SER A 317 -7.34 -15.75 16.48
CA SER A 317 -7.16 -17.03 15.79
C SER A 317 -8.44 -17.57 15.15
N SER A 318 -9.62 -17.09 15.59
CA SER A 318 -10.92 -17.43 15.01
C SER A 318 -11.87 -16.24 15.18
N ILE A 319 -12.30 -15.67 14.07
CA ILE A 319 -13.24 -14.56 14.00
C ILE A 319 -14.40 -15.02 13.12
N LYS A 320 -15.57 -15.20 13.73
CA LYS A 320 -16.76 -15.57 12.97
C LYS A 320 -17.22 -14.46 12.06
N ALA A 321 -17.53 -14.81 10.82
CA ALA A 321 -18.12 -13.94 9.83
C ALA A 321 -19.25 -14.68 9.10
N TYR A 322 -20.06 -13.96 8.35
CA TYR A 322 -21.21 -14.51 7.65
C TYR A 322 -21.29 -13.94 6.23
N VAL A 323 -21.30 -14.82 5.24
CA VAL A 323 -21.57 -14.45 3.84
C VAL A 323 -23.08 -14.35 3.64
N LEU A 324 -23.56 -13.20 3.17
CA LEU A 324 -24.98 -12.87 3.06
C LEU A 324 -25.48 -12.76 1.60
N GLY A 325 -24.63 -13.11 0.64
CA GLY A 325 -24.91 -12.89 -0.78
C GLY A 325 -24.97 -11.42 -1.16
N ASN A 326 -25.54 -11.11 -2.33
CA ASN A 326 -25.53 -9.79 -2.94
C ASN A 326 -26.71 -8.88 -2.51
N GLY A 327 -27.45 -9.23 -1.48
CA GLY A 327 -28.61 -8.47 -1.00
C GLY A 327 -29.94 -8.81 -1.70
N LYS A 328 -29.94 -9.50 -2.83
CA LYS A 328 -31.15 -9.82 -3.61
C LYS A 328 -31.80 -11.15 -3.21
N ALA A 329 -31.06 -12.06 -2.61
CA ALA A 329 -31.48 -13.44 -2.34
C ALA A 329 -31.11 -13.94 -0.93
N VAL A 330 -31.24 -13.10 0.08
CA VAL A 330 -30.63 -13.33 1.40
C VAL A 330 -31.35 -14.38 2.25
N LYS A 331 -32.58 -14.72 2.00
CA LYS A 331 -33.43 -15.46 2.96
C LYS A 331 -33.03 -16.90 3.30
N ASN A 332 -32.16 -17.57 2.52
CA ASN A 332 -31.82 -18.99 2.78
C ASN A 332 -30.34 -19.35 2.52
N GLN A 333 -29.43 -18.39 2.45
CA GLN A 333 -28.05 -18.66 2.04
C GLN A 333 -26.99 -18.01 2.94
N ILE A 334 -27.29 -17.80 4.22
CA ILE A 334 -26.26 -17.31 5.16
C ILE A 334 -25.28 -18.46 5.38
N LYS A 335 -24.01 -18.23 5.03
CA LYS A 335 -22.92 -19.18 5.23
C LYS A 335 -21.98 -18.65 6.29
N GLU A 336 -21.62 -19.48 7.24
CA GLU A 336 -20.56 -19.15 8.20
C GLU A 336 -19.21 -19.13 7.48
N LEU A 337 -18.37 -18.19 7.87
CA LEU A 337 -17.00 -18.02 7.40
C LEU A 337 -16.10 -17.83 8.61
N ASP A 338 -15.07 -18.65 8.73
CA ASP A 338 -14.05 -18.48 9.76
C ASP A 338 -12.89 -17.65 9.20
N LEU A 339 -12.69 -16.51 9.81
CA LEU A 339 -11.57 -15.63 9.55
C LEU A 339 -10.60 -15.67 10.72
N TYR A 340 -9.37 -15.30 10.47
CA TYR A 340 -8.38 -15.04 11.52
C TYR A 340 -7.48 -13.88 11.14
N ILE A 341 -6.80 -13.31 12.12
CA ILE A 341 -5.75 -12.33 11.90
C ILE A 341 -4.51 -12.88 12.61
N ALA A 342 -3.42 -13.07 11.86
CA ALA A 342 -2.14 -13.43 12.46
C ALA A 342 -1.70 -12.37 13.48
N ASP A 343 -0.68 -12.65 14.27
CA ASP A 343 -0.21 -11.81 15.39
C ASP A 343 -0.30 -10.30 15.12
N MET A 344 -1.06 -9.62 15.96
CA MET A 344 -1.13 -8.16 16.03
C MET A 344 -0.60 -7.69 17.38
N THR A 345 0.27 -6.71 17.33
CA THR A 345 0.73 -6.02 18.54
C THR A 345 -0.40 -5.18 19.15
N PRO A 346 -0.36 -4.86 20.45
CA PRO A 346 -1.35 -3.95 21.06
C PRO A 346 -1.46 -2.60 20.36
N GLU A 347 -0.35 -2.08 19.84
CA GLU A 347 -0.33 -0.82 19.09
C GLU A 347 -1.04 -0.95 17.74
N GLU A 348 -0.79 -2.00 16.96
CA GLU A 348 -1.49 -2.25 15.70
C GLU A 348 -3.00 -2.39 15.89
N ARG A 349 -3.44 -3.04 16.99
CA ARG A 349 -4.87 -3.13 17.35
C ARG A 349 -5.47 -1.76 17.66
N ALA A 350 -4.73 -0.92 18.38
CA ALA A 350 -5.15 0.45 18.70
C ALA A 350 -5.23 1.33 17.45
N ILE A 351 -4.29 1.20 16.51
CA ILE A 351 -4.29 1.91 15.22
C ILE A 351 -5.53 1.55 14.40
N VAL A 352 -5.83 0.25 14.27
CA VAL A 352 -7.02 -0.21 13.52
C VAL A 352 -8.30 0.32 14.18
N LYS A 353 -8.42 0.28 15.52
CA LYS A 353 -9.56 0.83 16.23
C LYS A 353 -9.73 2.35 16.07
N ALA A 354 -8.62 3.08 15.93
CA ALA A 354 -8.63 4.52 15.70
C ALA A 354 -9.00 4.89 14.25
N GLY A 355 -9.06 3.91 13.33
CA GLY A 355 -9.38 4.10 11.92
C GLY A 355 -8.15 4.33 11.03
N CYS A 356 -7.03 4.78 11.57
CA CYS A 356 -5.72 4.82 10.92
C CYS A 356 -4.62 5.32 11.87
N LEU A 357 -3.36 5.17 11.46
CA LEU A 357 -2.20 5.65 12.21
C LEU A 357 -2.21 7.18 12.43
N ILE A 358 -2.74 7.95 11.47
CA ILE A 358 -2.86 9.41 11.60
C ILE A 358 -3.78 9.75 12.78
N ASN A 359 -4.95 9.13 12.87
CA ASN A 359 -5.90 9.34 13.96
C ASN A 359 -5.32 8.89 15.31
N TYR A 360 -4.66 7.72 15.31
CA TYR A 360 -4.01 7.18 16.50
C TYR A 360 -2.97 8.16 17.06
N ASN A 361 -2.11 8.71 16.22
CA ASN A 361 -1.12 9.68 16.65
C ASN A 361 -1.77 11.01 17.10
N ARG A 362 -2.79 11.49 16.39
CA ARG A 362 -3.51 12.72 16.75
C ARG A 362 -4.17 12.63 18.13
N SER A 363 -4.63 11.45 18.52
CA SER A 363 -5.24 11.23 19.84
C SER A 363 -4.25 11.19 21.00
N ARG A 364 -2.94 11.16 20.74
CA ARG A 364 -1.85 11.08 21.74
C ARG A 364 -1.18 12.42 22.00
N HIS A 365 -1.50 13.42 21.19
CA HIS A 365 -1.04 14.81 21.30
C HIS A 365 -2.22 15.74 21.54
#